data_29e891310a152111323c9e0e4a9c0904
#
_entry.id   29e891310a152111323c9e0e4a9c0904
#
_cell.length_a   1.000
_cell.length_b   1.000
_cell.length_c   1.000
_cell.angle_alpha   90.00
_cell.angle_beta   90.00
_cell.angle_gamma   90.00
#
_symmetry.space_group_name_H-M   'P 1'
#
loop_
_entity.id
_entity.type
_entity.pdbx_description
1 polymer ?
#
loop_
_entity_poly.entity_id
_entity_poly.type
_entity_poly.pdbx_seq_one_letter_code
_entity_poly.pdbx_strand_id
1 'polypeptide(L)'
;MRNVVKPLKGKTMNQFVPKLFDVMKGYSKKQFVNDVIAGIIVAIIALPLSIALALASGVGPEQGIYTAIFAGFVISFLGGSRVQIAGPTAAFATIVAGIVAQNGMDGLIVATIMAGIILIIMGFLKFGNLIRFIPYTITTGFTFGIAVTILVGQIKDFLGLDTSAYTGPTIETLDKLNAVFKCINTFNWQALVVGGVSLAILIIWPRFKKLEKIPASLIAVIVSVIMVKLGMQAKTIGDLYTISSKLPGISIPHVNITMVKNLLPDAFTIAVLAGIESLLSCVVSDGMIGSRHKPNMELVAQGAGNLVSALFGGIPATGAIARTAANVKNGGRTPIAGMVHSVTLLLILVVLMPYAAWIPMPAIAAILFMVAYNMSGWREMISLCKTSPKSDILVLLTTAVLTIVFDLVVAIEVGVVLTALLFLKRMADVTEVKSWKYIGDNIDENNDPDRINLKHVPKDTLVYEINGPMFFAAADKFLDIQTVSGSKAVIVRMRGVPSMDVTALRSLRNIHAVCKRHGAVMILSHVNEQPMSVMEHAGFADEIGRDNFCANIDAALEHAKNIVEG
;
A
#
# COMPACT_ATOMS: atom_id res chain seq x y z
N MET A 1 43.55 4.53 6.67
CA MET A 1 42.81 5.60 7.34
C MET A 1 41.31 5.32 7.16
N ARG A 2 40.67 4.77 8.17
CA ARG A 2 39.21 4.49 8.16
C ARG A 2 38.49 5.72 8.65
N ASN A 3 37.81 6.43 7.74
CA ASN A 3 36.82 7.45 8.14
C ASN A 3 35.59 6.73 8.68
N VAL A 4 35.50 6.61 10.00
CA VAL A 4 34.29 6.21 10.71
C VAL A 4 33.29 7.36 10.60
N VAL A 5 32.30 7.20 9.74
CA VAL A 5 31.15 8.10 9.67
C VAL A 5 30.36 7.94 10.96
N LYS A 6 30.51 8.88 11.90
CA LYS A 6 29.68 8.95 13.11
C LYS A 6 28.20 9.04 12.73
N PRO A 7 27.31 8.20 13.30
CA PRO A 7 25.88 8.37 13.09
C PRO A 7 25.41 9.68 13.71
N LEU A 8 24.79 10.53 12.90
CA LEU A 8 24.17 11.80 13.29
C LEU A 8 23.05 11.57 14.33
N LYS A 9 23.36 11.64 15.61
CA LYS A 9 22.42 11.72 16.74
C LYS A 9 21.71 13.08 16.74
N GLY A 10 20.80 13.34 15.82
CA GLY A 10 20.08 14.60 15.74
C GLY A 10 18.75 14.53 14.96
N LYS A 11 18.42 13.38 14.37
CA LYS A 11 17.32 13.27 13.41
C LYS A 11 15.97 12.80 13.97
N THR A 12 15.85 12.40 15.22
CA THR A 12 14.62 11.79 15.74
C THR A 12 13.51 12.79 16.08
N MET A 13 13.84 13.98 16.56
CA MET A 13 12.83 15.02 16.87
C MET A 13 12.21 15.69 15.63
N ASN A 14 12.86 15.62 14.45
CA ASN A 14 12.40 16.29 13.24
C ASN A 14 11.37 15.48 12.43
N GLN A 15 11.05 14.24 12.85
CA GLN A 15 10.12 13.37 12.11
C GLN A 15 8.64 13.71 12.34
N PHE A 16 8.30 14.31 13.48
CA PHE A 16 6.93 14.68 13.87
C PHE A 16 6.60 16.17 13.71
N VAL A 17 7.46 16.92 13.04
CA VAL A 17 7.18 18.32 12.68
C VAL A 17 6.49 18.35 11.32
N PRO A 18 5.31 18.99 11.16
CA PRO A 18 4.64 19.14 9.88
C PRO A 18 5.56 19.75 8.81
N LYS A 19 5.42 19.28 7.58
CA LYS A 19 6.27 19.73 6.46
C LYS A 19 6.06 21.20 6.11
N LEU A 20 4.90 21.74 6.44
CA LEU A 20 4.59 23.16 6.30
C LEU A 20 5.67 24.05 6.95
N PHE A 21 6.04 23.77 8.19
CA PHE A 21 7.03 24.60 8.92
C PHE A 21 8.43 24.50 8.33
N ASP A 22 8.79 23.36 7.73
CA ASP A 22 10.08 23.23 7.04
C ASP A 22 10.14 24.10 5.78
N VAL A 23 9.02 24.15 5.04
CA VAL A 23 8.96 24.80 3.72
C VAL A 23 8.78 26.31 3.83
N MET A 24 8.17 26.81 4.91
CA MET A 24 7.98 28.24 5.13
C MET A 24 9.31 29.00 5.31
N LYS A 25 10.39 28.28 5.67
CA LYS A 25 11.75 28.86 5.74
C LYS A 25 12.29 29.12 4.34
N GLY A 26 11.96 30.22 3.72
CA GLY A 26 12.39 30.58 2.36
C GLY A 26 11.26 30.62 1.32
N TYR A 27 10.03 30.67 1.80
CA TYR A 27 8.83 30.75 0.97
C TYR A 27 8.76 32.10 0.23
N SER A 28 8.66 32.07 -1.10
CA SER A 28 8.65 33.27 -1.94
C SER A 28 7.24 33.70 -2.34
N LYS A 29 7.03 35.01 -2.59
CA LYS A 29 5.74 35.52 -3.10
C LYS A 29 5.35 34.87 -4.44
N LYS A 30 6.31 34.56 -5.31
CA LYS A 30 6.07 33.86 -6.58
C LYS A 30 5.53 32.47 -6.34
N GLN A 31 6.09 31.72 -5.39
CA GLN A 31 5.59 30.39 -5.05
C GLN A 31 4.21 30.45 -4.42
N PHE A 32 3.91 31.46 -3.60
CA PHE A 32 2.57 31.68 -3.05
C PHE A 32 1.52 31.79 -4.15
N VAL A 33 1.77 32.63 -5.16
CA VAL A 33 0.85 32.79 -6.29
C VAL A 33 0.65 31.45 -7.04
N ASN A 34 1.73 30.70 -7.27
CA ASN A 34 1.65 29.41 -7.92
C ASN A 34 0.83 28.40 -7.10
N ASP A 35 1.04 28.34 -5.78
CA ASP A 35 0.31 27.45 -4.87
C ASP A 35 -1.19 27.83 -4.81
N VAL A 36 -1.52 29.13 -4.82
CA VAL A 36 -2.91 29.59 -4.87
C VAL A 36 -3.59 29.16 -6.19
N ILE A 37 -2.94 29.40 -7.33
CA ILE A 37 -3.47 29.01 -8.64
C ILE A 37 -3.63 27.49 -8.72
N ALA A 38 -2.63 26.72 -8.30
CA ALA A 38 -2.69 25.27 -8.29
C ALA A 38 -3.82 24.76 -7.38
N GLY A 39 -3.96 25.32 -6.17
CA GLY A 39 -5.03 24.96 -5.23
C GLY A 39 -6.43 25.19 -5.81
N ILE A 40 -6.66 26.34 -6.46
CA ILE A 40 -7.94 26.66 -7.11
C ILE A 40 -8.22 25.67 -8.26
N ILE A 41 -7.25 25.45 -9.15
CA ILE A 41 -7.43 24.50 -10.28
C ILE A 41 -7.76 23.11 -9.77
N VAL A 42 -7.04 22.63 -8.75
CA VAL A 42 -7.28 21.30 -8.19
C VAL A 42 -8.64 21.22 -7.47
N ALA A 43 -9.11 22.30 -6.84
CA ALA A 43 -10.45 22.33 -6.25
C ALA A 43 -11.55 22.18 -7.31
N ILE A 44 -11.40 22.85 -8.45
CA ILE A 44 -12.35 22.71 -9.58
C ILE A 44 -12.36 21.27 -10.13
N ILE A 45 -11.19 20.64 -10.25
CA ILE A 45 -11.05 19.22 -10.67
C ILE A 45 -11.68 18.29 -9.64
N ALA A 46 -11.47 18.57 -8.35
CA ALA A 46 -11.88 17.71 -7.24
C ALA A 46 -13.38 17.74 -6.98
N LEU A 47 -14.08 18.82 -7.33
CA LEU A 47 -15.50 19.02 -7.00
C LEU A 47 -16.39 17.89 -7.57
N PRO A 48 -16.44 17.67 -8.92
CA PRO A 48 -17.29 16.61 -9.47
C PRO A 48 -16.87 15.23 -8.97
N LEU A 49 -15.56 15.02 -8.78
CA LEU A 49 -15.00 13.77 -8.31
C LEU A 49 -15.39 13.49 -6.84
N SER A 50 -15.37 14.49 -5.96
CA SER A 50 -15.77 14.31 -4.56
C SER A 50 -17.24 13.98 -4.42
N ILE A 51 -18.11 14.63 -5.23
CA ILE A 51 -19.52 14.29 -5.33
C ILE A 51 -19.70 12.85 -5.81
N ALA A 52 -19.05 12.49 -6.92
CA ALA A 52 -19.16 11.16 -7.51
C ALA A 52 -18.75 10.05 -6.54
N LEU A 53 -17.67 10.26 -5.79
CA LEU A 53 -17.16 9.29 -4.81
C LEU A 53 -18.07 9.16 -3.59
N ALA A 54 -18.68 10.25 -3.12
CA ALA A 54 -19.69 10.19 -2.06
C ALA A 54 -20.91 9.36 -2.49
N LEU A 55 -21.43 9.62 -3.69
CA LEU A 55 -22.55 8.85 -4.24
C LEU A 55 -22.19 7.37 -4.45
N ALA A 56 -20.99 7.07 -4.94
CA ALA A 56 -20.50 5.70 -5.05
C ALA A 56 -20.35 4.99 -3.70
N SER A 57 -20.16 5.77 -2.63
CA SER A 57 -20.08 5.31 -1.24
C SER A 57 -21.46 5.19 -0.57
N GLY A 58 -22.56 5.44 -1.28
CA GLY A 58 -23.92 5.35 -0.76
C GLY A 58 -24.31 6.48 0.20
N VAL A 59 -23.60 7.60 0.18
CA VAL A 59 -23.88 8.78 1.01
C VAL A 59 -24.25 9.98 0.13
N GLY A 60 -24.74 11.06 0.73
CA GLY A 60 -25.07 12.28 0.00
C GLY A 60 -23.84 12.98 -0.61
N PRO A 61 -24.06 13.80 -1.64
CA PRO A 61 -22.99 14.46 -2.38
C PRO A 61 -22.15 15.41 -1.53
N GLU A 62 -22.77 16.04 -0.52
CA GLU A 62 -22.13 16.98 0.39
C GLU A 62 -21.06 16.33 1.27
N GLN A 63 -21.25 15.05 1.69
CA GLN A 63 -20.28 14.35 2.56
C GLN A 63 -18.90 14.24 1.90
N GLY A 64 -18.85 14.03 0.59
CA GLY A 64 -17.60 14.00 -0.15
C GLY A 64 -16.90 15.35 -0.20
N ILE A 65 -17.67 16.44 -0.28
CA ILE A 65 -17.13 17.80 -0.27
C ILE A 65 -16.67 18.15 1.15
N TYR A 66 -17.45 17.81 2.19
CA TYR A 66 -17.04 18.00 3.59
C TYR A 66 -15.70 17.31 3.87
N THR A 67 -15.54 16.09 3.40
CA THR A 67 -14.26 15.36 3.51
C THR A 67 -13.11 16.12 2.85
N ALA A 68 -13.28 16.60 1.62
CA ALA A 68 -12.24 17.32 0.90
C ALA A 68 -11.90 18.67 1.55
N ILE A 69 -12.88 19.32 2.19
CA ILE A 69 -12.69 20.57 2.94
C ILE A 69 -11.95 20.29 4.25
N PHE A 70 -12.56 19.53 5.15
CA PHE A 70 -12.09 19.41 6.52
C PHE A 70 -10.86 18.51 6.63
N ALA A 71 -10.91 17.27 6.11
CA ALA A 71 -9.76 16.41 6.12
C ALA A 71 -8.65 16.97 5.23
N GLY A 72 -8.99 17.47 4.03
CA GLY A 72 -8.02 18.05 3.11
C GLY A 72 -7.23 19.19 3.72
N PHE A 73 -7.88 20.09 4.47
CA PHE A 73 -7.23 21.19 5.16
C PHE A 73 -6.30 20.68 6.28
N VAL A 74 -6.80 19.82 7.17
CA VAL A 74 -6.03 19.31 8.31
C VAL A 74 -4.83 18.50 7.85
N ILE A 75 -5.00 17.64 6.85
CA ILE A 75 -3.91 16.82 6.31
C ILE A 75 -2.86 17.71 5.62
N SER A 76 -3.28 18.73 4.88
CA SER A 76 -2.34 19.68 4.28
C SER A 76 -1.57 20.49 5.33
N PHE A 77 -2.23 20.89 6.42
CA PHE A 77 -1.62 21.68 7.49
C PHE A 77 -0.64 20.86 8.34
N LEU A 78 -1.03 19.64 8.75
CA LEU A 78 -0.23 18.77 9.63
C LEU A 78 0.67 17.79 8.86
N GLY A 79 0.48 17.62 7.55
CA GLY A 79 1.05 16.54 6.76
C GLY A 79 2.57 16.50 6.71
N GLY A 80 3.06 15.31 6.42
CA GLY A 80 4.47 15.04 6.19
C GLY A 80 4.92 15.29 4.74
N SER A 81 3.99 15.51 3.81
CA SER A 81 4.24 15.79 2.39
C SER A 81 4.23 17.29 2.09
N ARG A 82 4.95 17.68 1.03
CA ARG A 82 4.96 19.08 0.55
C ARG A 82 3.75 19.41 -0.31
N VAL A 83 3.20 18.46 -1.03
CA VAL A 83 2.27 18.73 -2.15
C VAL A 83 1.03 17.86 -2.15
N GLN A 84 0.85 17.01 -1.12
CA GLN A 84 -0.28 16.09 -1.05
C GLN A 84 -1.60 16.83 -1.00
N ILE A 85 -2.56 16.34 -1.80
CA ILE A 85 -3.96 16.74 -1.75
C ILE A 85 -4.74 15.53 -1.24
N ALA A 86 -5.38 15.69 -0.10
CA ALA A 86 -6.21 14.65 0.50
C ALA A 86 -7.71 14.91 0.29
N GLY A 87 -8.50 13.87 0.49
CA GLY A 87 -9.96 13.92 0.38
C GLY A 87 -10.56 12.53 0.18
N PRO A 88 -11.82 12.41 -0.24
CA PRO A 88 -12.45 11.12 -0.49
C PRO A 88 -11.75 10.44 -1.68
N THR A 89 -11.56 9.11 -1.58
CA THR A 89 -10.99 8.30 -2.67
C THR A 89 -11.90 7.12 -3.00
N ALA A 90 -11.72 6.60 -4.20
CA ALA A 90 -12.49 5.48 -4.70
C ALA A 90 -12.27 4.18 -3.90
N ALA A 91 -11.12 4.06 -3.26
CA ALA A 91 -10.76 2.88 -2.46
C ALA A 91 -11.69 2.66 -1.27
N PHE A 92 -12.28 3.74 -0.72
CA PHE A 92 -13.22 3.62 0.38
C PHE A 92 -14.67 3.35 -0.05
N ALA A 93 -15.00 3.47 -1.34
CA ALA A 93 -16.39 3.47 -1.78
C ALA A 93 -17.17 2.22 -1.34
N THR A 94 -16.59 1.05 -1.50
CA THR A 94 -17.22 -0.23 -1.12
C THR A 94 -17.34 -0.41 0.38
N ILE A 95 -16.27 -0.11 1.13
CA ILE A 95 -16.25 -0.29 2.58
C ILE A 95 -17.21 0.70 3.27
N VAL A 96 -17.22 1.95 2.80
CA VAL A 96 -18.15 2.97 3.31
C VAL A 96 -19.60 2.59 3.00
N ALA A 97 -19.88 2.14 1.76
CA ALA A 97 -21.22 1.68 1.39
C ALA A 97 -21.68 0.49 2.27
N GLY A 98 -20.80 -0.46 2.58
CA GLY A 98 -21.09 -1.57 3.48
C GLY A 98 -21.42 -1.13 4.90
N ILE A 99 -20.62 -0.24 5.49
CA ILE A 99 -20.85 0.30 6.83
C ILE A 99 -22.15 1.09 6.89
N VAL A 100 -22.39 1.96 5.91
CA VAL A 100 -23.60 2.78 5.87
C VAL A 100 -24.86 1.93 5.70
N ALA A 101 -24.82 0.89 4.88
CA ALA A 101 -25.96 -0.01 4.69
C ALA A 101 -26.32 -0.80 5.96
N GLN A 102 -25.34 -1.16 6.79
CA GLN A 102 -25.53 -1.96 8.00
C GLN A 102 -25.75 -1.12 9.26
N ASN A 103 -25.03 -0.01 9.39
CA ASN A 103 -24.94 0.77 10.64
C ASN A 103 -25.29 2.25 10.46
N GLY A 104 -25.73 2.67 9.26
CA GLY A 104 -26.05 4.07 8.97
C GLY A 104 -24.85 5.02 9.04
N MET A 105 -25.16 6.32 9.04
CA MET A 105 -24.12 7.37 9.12
C MET A 105 -23.44 7.41 10.49
N ASP A 106 -24.14 7.10 11.58
CA ASP A 106 -23.52 7.03 12.92
C ASP A 106 -22.42 5.96 12.99
N GLY A 107 -22.68 4.79 12.38
CA GLY A 107 -21.68 3.73 12.27
C GLY A 107 -20.46 4.16 11.47
N LEU A 108 -20.66 4.88 10.37
CA LEU A 108 -19.58 5.42 9.56
C LEU A 108 -18.72 6.43 10.32
N ILE A 109 -19.37 7.35 11.06
CA ILE A 109 -18.68 8.35 11.89
C ILE A 109 -17.81 7.64 12.94
N VAL A 110 -18.37 6.65 13.65
CA VAL A 110 -17.64 5.87 14.66
C VAL A 110 -16.47 5.13 14.03
N ALA A 111 -16.66 4.40 12.93
CA ALA A 111 -15.59 3.68 12.24
C ALA A 111 -14.47 4.63 11.77
N THR A 112 -14.82 5.80 11.25
CA THR A 112 -13.85 6.80 10.77
C THR A 112 -13.07 7.43 11.92
N ILE A 113 -13.73 7.72 13.06
CA ILE A 113 -13.06 8.19 14.29
C ILE A 113 -12.06 7.14 14.78
N MET A 114 -12.49 5.88 14.87
CA MET A 114 -11.62 4.78 15.29
C MET A 114 -10.43 4.62 14.35
N ALA A 115 -10.66 4.66 13.05
CA ALA A 115 -9.60 4.62 12.04
C ALA A 115 -8.62 5.80 12.19
N GLY A 116 -9.12 6.99 12.45
CA GLY A 116 -8.30 8.17 12.73
C GLY A 116 -7.39 7.99 13.95
N ILE A 117 -7.92 7.43 15.04
CA ILE A 117 -7.14 7.11 16.26
C ILE A 117 -6.08 6.05 15.95
N ILE A 118 -6.43 4.98 15.24
CA ILE A 118 -5.49 3.93 14.83
C ILE A 118 -4.35 4.51 14.01
N LEU A 119 -4.64 5.38 13.02
CA LEU A 119 -3.63 6.05 12.20
C LEU A 119 -2.67 6.92 13.01
N ILE A 120 -3.18 7.66 13.99
CA ILE A 120 -2.36 8.46 14.90
C ILE A 120 -1.42 7.55 15.70
N ILE A 121 -1.95 6.46 16.27
CA ILE A 121 -1.15 5.48 17.01
C ILE A 121 -0.08 4.86 16.10
N MET A 122 -0.45 4.43 14.89
CA MET A 122 0.49 3.89 13.89
C MET A 122 1.60 4.91 13.55
N GLY A 123 1.26 6.19 13.44
CA GLY A 123 2.23 7.26 13.21
C GLY A 123 3.23 7.38 14.36
N PHE A 124 2.77 7.43 15.61
CA PHE A 124 3.64 7.49 16.80
C PHE A 124 4.48 6.22 16.99
N LEU A 125 3.94 5.05 16.69
CA LEU A 125 4.67 3.78 16.67
C LEU A 125 5.64 3.65 15.49
N LYS A 126 5.74 4.68 14.63
CA LYS A 126 6.64 4.75 13.46
C LYS A 126 6.33 3.70 12.37
N PHE A 127 5.08 3.29 12.26
CA PHE A 127 4.63 2.33 11.25
C PHE A 127 4.65 2.89 9.82
N GLY A 128 4.79 4.20 9.64
CA GLY A 128 4.99 4.80 8.33
C GLY A 128 6.16 4.21 7.53
N ASN A 129 7.15 3.63 8.22
CA ASN A 129 8.26 2.92 7.58
C ASN A 129 7.91 1.48 7.16
N LEU A 130 6.86 0.88 7.74
CA LEU A 130 6.45 -0.51 7.45
C LEU A 130 5.71 -0.63 6.12
N ILE A 131 5.13 0.44 5.62
CA ILE A 131 4.38 0.41 4.36
C ILE A 131 5.23 -0.03 3.17
N ARG A 132 6.55 0.19 3.22
CA ARG A 132 7.50 -0.29 2.22
C ARG A 132 7.60 -1.82 2.14
N PHE A 133 7.06 -2.53 3.14
CA PHE A 133 7.00 -4.00 3.15
C PHE A 133 5.74 -4.55 2.47
N ILE A 134 4.80 -3.69 2.07
CA ILE A 134 3.65 -4.12 1.29
C ILE A 134 4.10 -4.29 -0.16
N PRO A 135 4.01 -5.52 -0.70
CA PRO A 135 4.45 -5.78 -2.07
C PRO A 135 3.65 -5.00 -3.10
N TYR A 136 4.33 -4.58 -4.16
CA TYR A 136 3.72 -3.86 -5.26
C TYR A 136 2.62 -4.66 -5.98
N THR A 137 2.75 -5.98 -6.01
CA THR A 137 1.74 -6.89 -6.57
C THR A 137 0.41 -6.83 -5.83
N ILE A 138 0.42 -6.71 -4.50
CA ILE A 138 -0.79 -6.54 -3.70
C ILE A 138 -1.46 -5.21 -4.04
N THR A 139 -0.69 -4.11 -4.03
CA THR A 139 -1.23 -2.78 -4.30
C THR A 139 -1.82 -2.67 -5.71
N THR A 140 -1.17 -3.25 -6.71
CA THR A 140 -1.67 -3.29 -8.08
C THR A 140 -2.92 -4.18 -8.19
N GLY A 141 -2.92 -5.35 -7.53
CA GLY A 141 -4.04 -6.28 -7.55
C GLY A 141 -5.32 -5.68 -6.95
N PHE A 142 -5.24 -5.12 -5.73
CA PHE A 142 -6.42 -4.53 -5.11
C PHE A 142 -6.89 -3.26 -5.84
N THR A 143 -5.97 -2.42 -6.34
CA THR A 143 -6.34 -1.21 -7.08
C THR A 143 -7.11 -1.57 -8.37
N PHE A 144 -6.67 -2.62 -9.07
CA PHE A 144 -7.41 -3.16 -10.21
C PHE A 144 -8.79 -3.70 -9.79
N GLY A 145 -8.85 -4.48 -8.70
CA GLY A 145 -10.12 -5.00 -8.16
C GLY A 145 -11.12 -3.90 -7.81
N ILE A 146 -10.67 -2.86 -7.10
CA ILE A 146 -11.50 -1.68 -6.78
C ILE A 146 -12.00 -0.99 -8.06
N ALA A 147 -11.14 -0.85 -9.07
CA ALA A 147 -11.54 -0.22 -10.34
C ALA A 147 -12.67 -1.00 -11.01
N VAL A 148 -12.59 -2.34 -11.03
CA VAL A 148 -13.66 -3.22 -11.55
C VAL A 148 -14.94 -3.05 -10.74
N THR A 149 -14.85 -3.04 -9.42
CA THR A 149 -16.02 -2.88 -8.52
C THR A 149 -16.73 -1.53 -8.75
N ILE A 150 -15.97 -0.44 -8.91
CA ILE A 150 -16.53 0.88 -9.22
C ILE A 150 -17.19 0.86 -10.59
N LEU A 151 -16.53 0.32 -11.61
CA LEU A 151 -17.08 0.24 -12.96
C LEU A 151 -18.41 -0.50 -12.95
N VAL A 152 -18.48 -1.66 -12.32
CA VAL A 152 -19.71 -2.45 -12.20
C VAL A 152 -20.81 -1.67 -11.46
N GLY A 153 -20.46 -1.00 -10.37
CA GLY A 153 -21.40 -0.22 -9.57
C GLY A 153 -22.06 0.94 -10.33
N GLN A 154 -21.42 1.47 -11.36
CA GLN A 154 -21.90 2.60 -12.14
C GLN A 154 -22.73 2.21 -13.38
N ILE A 155 -22.79 0.93 -13.74
CA ILE A 155 -23.52 0.47 -14.93
C ILE A 155 -25.00 0.86 -14.84
N LYS A 156 -25.63 0.70 -13.67
CA LYS A 156 -27.05 1.04 -13.48
C LYS A 156 -27.35 2.51 -13.79
N ASP A 157 -26.53 3.42 -13.28
CA ASP A 157 -26.71 4.86 -13.41
C ASP A 157 -26.36 5.34 -14.83
N PHE A 158 -25.37 4.72 -15.46
CA PHE A 158 -24.97 4.99 -16.85
C PHE A 158 -26.07 4.58 -17.85
N LEU A 159 -26.71 3.43 -17.61
CA LEU A 159 -27.80 2.92 -18.42
C LEU A 159 -29.17 3.47 -18.00
N GLY A 160 -29.23 4.25 -16.93
CA GLY A 160 -30.48 4.81 -16.38
C GLY A 160 -31.47 3.77 -15.91
N LEU A 161 -30.99 2.63 -15.35
CA LEU A 161 -31.83 1.55 -14.88
C LEU A 161 -32.57 1.95 -13.61
N ASP A 162 -33.83 1.54 -13.51
CA ASP A 162 -34.61 1.66 -12.28
C ASP A 162 -34.51 0.37 -11.47
N THR A 163 -33.79 0.43 -10.36
CA THR A 163 -33.60 -0.69 -9.44
C THR A 163 -34.53 -0.63 -8.23
N SER A 164 -35.52 0.26 -8.20
CA SER A 164 -36.44 0.44 -7.05
C SER A 164 -37.28 -0.82 -6.76
N ALA A 165 -37.64 -1.58 -7.78
CA ALA A 165 -38.36 -2.84 -7.66
C ALA A 165 -37.47 -4.07 -7.33
N TYR A 166 -36.17 -3.92 -7.28
CA TYR A 166 -35.24 -5.01 -6.96
C TYR A 166 -35.11 -5.17 -5.44
N THR A 167 -35.50 -6.33 -4.92
CA THR A 167 -35.50 -6.64 -3.48
C THR A 167 -34.27 -7.45 -3.03
N GLY A 168 -33.35 -7.77 -3.94
CA GLY A 168 -32.12 -8.52 -3.62
C GLY A 168 -31.02 -7.61 -3.06
N PRO A 169 -29.93 -8.20 -2.54
CA PRO A 169 -28.79 -7.47 -2.04
C PRO A 169 -28.13 -6.66 -3.18
N THR A 170 -27.52 -5.52 -2.83
CA THR A 170 -26.83 -4.62 -3.78
C THR A 170 -25.50 -4.10 -3.24
N ILE A 171 -24.90 -4.79 -2.27
CA ILE A 171 -23.66 -4.37 -1.62
C ILE A 171 -22.45 -4.89 -2.39
N GLU A 172 -22.39 -6.19 -2.63
CA GLU A 172 -21.27 -6.84 -3.31
C GLU A 172 -21.28 -6.61 -4.83
N THR A 173 -20.13 -6.79 -5.46
CA THR A 173 -19.97 -6.56 -6.91
C THR A 173 -20.86 -7.50 -7.74
N LEU A 174 -20.94 -8.76 -7.33
CA LEU A 174 -21.77 -9.76 -8.00
C LEU A 174 -23.26 -9.48 -7.84
N ASP A 175 -23.67 -8.99 -6.67
CA ASP A 175 -25.05 -8.56 -6.40
C ASP A 175 -25.47 -7.40 -7.30
N LYS A 176 -24.57 -6.40 -7.46
CA LYS A 176 -24.79 -5.25 -8.36
C LYS A 176 -24.95 -5.71 -9.81
N LEU A 177 -24.12 -6.67 -10.26
CA LEU A 177 -24.28 -7.25 -11.60
C LEU A 177 -25.62 -7.96 -11.75
N ASN A 178 -26.02 -8.73 -10.77
CA ASN A 178 -27.31 -9.45 -10.79
C ASN A 178 -28.48 -8.45 -10.83
N ALA A 179 -28.41 -7.36 -10.06
CA ALA A 179 -29.41 -6.29 -10.11
C ALA A 179 -29.48 -5.64 -11.50
N VAL A 180 -28.33 -5.36 -12.13
CA VAL A 180 -28.27 -4.81 -13.50
C VAL A 180 -28.96 -5.76 -14.50
N PHE A 181 -28.65 -7.07 -14.45
CA PHE A 181 -29.26 -8.03 -15.37
C PHE A 181 -30.77 -8.16 -15.18
N LYS A 182 -31.24 -8.19 -13.91
CA LYS A 182 -32.69 -8.29 -13.63
C LYS A 182 -33.48 -7.03 -13.99
N CYS A 183 -32.83 -5.85 -13.90
CA CYS A 183 -33.48 -4.58 -14.17
C CYS A 183 -33.21 -4.05 -15.58
N ILE A 184 -32.59 -4.82 -16.48
CA ILE A 184 -32.21 -4.38 -17.84
C ILE A 184 -33.41 -3.89 -18.67
N ASN A 185 -34.60 -4.41 -18.39
CA ASN A 185 -35.84 -4.00 -19.08
C ASN A 185 -36.26 -2.58 -18.76
N THR A 186 -35.69 -1.94 -17.72
CA THR A 186 -35.97 -0.54 -17.36
C THR A 186 -34.98 0.44 -18.02
N PHE A 187 -34.22 -0.02 -19.00
CA PHE A 187 -33.22 0.75 -19.73
C PHE A 187 -33.76 2.08 -20.28
N ASN A 188 -33.02 3.16 -20.01
CA ASN A 188 -33.34 4.50 -20.52
C ASN A 188 -32.27 4.95 -21.55
N TRP A 189 -32.64 4.96 -22.83
CA TRP A 189 -31.76 5.37 -23.91
C TRP A 189 -31.28 6.82 -23.80
N GLN A 190 -32.10 7.72 -23.22
CA GLN A 190 -31.72 9.13 -23.04
C GLN A 190 -30.63 9.27 -21.98
N ALA A 191 -30.71 8.50 -20.90
CA ALA A 191 -29.66 8.40 -19.91
C ALA A 191 -28.34 7.90 -20.54
N LEU A 192 -28.40 6.86 -21.37
CA LEU A 192 -27.24 6.36 -22.12
C LEU A 192 -26.62 7.44 -23.02
N VAL A 193 -27.43 8.24 -23.70
CA VAL A 193 -26.92 9.34 -24.57
C VAL A 193 -26.23 10.40 -23.71
N VAL A 194 -26.82 10.82 -22.59
CA VAL A 194 -26.21 11.79 -21.66
C VAL A 194 -24.88 11.25 -21.11
N GLY A 195 -24.86 9.99 -20.67
CA GLY A 195 -23.65 9.33 -20.18
C GLY A 195 -22.59 9.17 -21.29
N GLY A 196 -22.99 8.76 -22.48
CA GLY A 196 -22.11 8.58 -23.65
C GLY A 196 -21.46 9.89 -24.11
N VAL A 197 -22.22 10.98 -24.18
CA VAL A 197 -21.68 12.31 -24.50
C VAL A 197 -20.73 12.77 -23.40
N SER A 198 -21.09 12.58 -22.12
CA SER A 198 -20.20 12.91 -21.01
C SER A 198 -18.89 12.13 -21.07
N LEU A 199 -18.95 10.82 -21.35
CA LEU A 199 -17.78 9.97 -21.50
C LEU A 199 -16.92 10.38 -22.72
N ALA A 200 -17.55 10.71 -23.85
CA ALA A 200 -16.86 11.21 -25.04
C ALA A 200 -16.10 12.52 -24.72
N ILE A 201 -16.71 13.45 -24.00
CA ILE A 201 -16.03 14.67 -23.55
C ILE A 201 -14.83 14.33 -22.67
N LEU A 202 -14.97 13.45 -21.69
CA LEU A 202 -13.89 13.06 -20.79
C LEU A 202 -12.71 12.44 -21.52
N ILE A 203 -12.93 11.72 -22.62
CA ILE A 203 -11.89 11.08 -23.44
C ILE A 203 -11.26 12.05 -24.45
N ILE A 204 -12.07 12.89 -25.08
CA ILE A 204 -11.63 13.73 -26.21
C ILE A 204 -11.04 15.05 -25.72
N TRP A 205 -11.63 15.68 -24.69
CA TRP A 205 -11.21 17.00 -24.19
C TRP A 205 -9.72 17.09 -23.81
N PRO A 206 -9.12 16.13 -23.12
CA PRO A 206 -7.70 16.19 -22.75
C PRO A 206 -6.74 16.16 -23.96
N ARG A 207 -7.21 15.81 -25.15
CA ARG A 207 -6.39 15.81 -26.38
C ARG A 207 -6.15 17.23 -26.93
N PHE A 208 -6.96 18.19 -26.52
CA PHE A 208 -6.82 19.59 -26.93
C PHE A 208 -5.90 20.35 -25.96
N LYS A 209 -4.59 20.41 -26.26
CA LYS A 209 -3.55 21.07 -25.44
C LYS A 209 -3.90 22.51 -25.02
N LYS A 210 -4.62 23.26 -25.87
CA LYS A 210 -5.04 24.64 -25.55
C LYS A 210 -6.07 24.73 -24.42
N LEU A 211 -6.83 23.66 -24.21
CA LEU A 211 -7.92 23.58 -23.23
C LEU A 211 -7.54 22.74 -21.97
N GLU A 212 -6.30 22.30 -21.89
CA GLU A 212 -5.80 21.42 -20.80
C GLU A 212 -6.01 22.03 -19.40
N LYS A 213 -6.05 23.36 -19.31
CA LYS A 213 -6.32 24.05 -18.03
C LYS A 213 -7.76 23.94 -17.54
N ILE A 214 -8.72 23.59 -18.41
CA ILE A 214 -10.12 23.45 -18.05
C ILE A 214 -10.41 21.96 -17.84
N PRO A 215 -10.83 21.54 -16.64
CA PRO A 215 -11.09 20.13 -16.35
C PRO A 215 -12.18 19.55 -17.24
N ALA A 216 -11.90 18.41 -17.89
CA ALA A 216 -12.87 17.70 -18.72
C ALA A 216 -14.15 17.33 -17.95
N SER A 217 -14.02 16.96 -16.68
CA SER A 217 -15.15 16.62 -15.81
C SER A 217 -16.11 17.79 -15.59
N LEU A 218 -15.59 19.03 -15.47
CA LEU A 218 -16.41 20.21 -15.37
C LEU A 218 -17.23 20.44 -16.64
N ILE A 219 -16.59 20.31 -17.80
CA ILE A 219 -17.28 20.48 -19.10
C ILE A 219 -18.33 19.37 -19.31
N ALA A 220 -18.00 18.12 -18.97
CA ALA A 220 -18.95 17.01 -19.05
C ALA A 220 -20.19 17.27 -18.19
N VAL A 221 -20.01 17.77 -16.96
CA VAL A 221 -21.11 18.15 -16.07
C VAL A 221 -21.96 19.28 -16.66
N ILE A 222 -21.34 20.37 -17.13
CA ILE A 222 -22.07 21.51 -17.70
C ILE A 222 -22.89 21.06 -18.91
N VAL A 223 -22.27 20.33 -19.84
CA VAL A 223 -22.97 19.86 -21.07
C VAL A 223 -24.11 18.91 -20.71
N SER A 224 -23.90 17.98 -19.78
CA SER A 224 -24.95 17.06 -19.35
C SER A 224 -26.14 17.76 -18.67
N VAL A 225 -25.90 18.79 -17.86
CA VAL A 225 -26.94 19.62 -17.26
C VAL A 225 -27.74 20.35 -18.35
N ILE A 226 -27.05 20.91 -19.35
CA ILE A 226 -27.74 21.58 -20.49
C ILE A 226 -28.62 20.57 -21.24
N MET A 227 -28.14 19.35 -21.52
CA MET A 227 -28.91 18.31 -22.21
C MET A 227 -30.22 17.97 -21.46
N VAL A 228 -30.14 17.81 -20.14
CA VAL A 228 -31.34 17.54 -19.31
C VAL A 228 -32.28 18.73 -19.30
N LYS A 229 -31.79 19.96 -19.21
CA LYS A 229 -32.61 21.19 -19.29
C LYS A 229 -33.25 21.37 -20.67
N LEU A 230 -32.65 20.83 -21.73
CA LEU A 230 -33.26 20.83 -23.08
C LEU A 230 -34.29 19.70 -23.30
N GLY A 231 -34.60 18.93 -22.25
CA GLY A 231 -35.70 17.96 -22.28
C GLY A 231 -35.28 16.48 -22.29
N MET A 232 -33.99 16.16 -22.16
CA MET A 232 -33.56 14.77 -21.99
C MET A 232 -33.91 14.25 -20.60
N GLN A 233 -34.59 13.11 -20.53
CA GLN A 233 -35.02 12.51 -19.27
C GLN A 233 -33.92 11.64 -18.68
N ALA A 234 -33.22 12.13 -17.67
CA ALA A 234 -32.28 11.37 -16.87
C ALA A 234 -32.43 11.77 -15.40
N LYS A 235 -32.37 10.80 -14.48
CA LYS A 235 -32.41 11.08 -13.04
C LYS A 235 -31.23 11.99 -12.68
N THR A 236 -31.50 13.04 -11.91
CA THR A 236 -30.51 13.99 -11.41
C THR A 236 -30.16 13.70 -9.94
N ILE A 237 -29.10 14.32 -9.43
CA ILE A 237 -28.76 14.22 -8.00
C ILE A 237 -29.95 14.74 -7.14
N GLY A 238 -30.58 15.83 -7.55
CA GLY A 238 -31.71 16.42 -6.83
C GLY A 238 -32.97 15.56 -6.79
N ASP A 239 -33.15 14.60 -7.72
CA ASP A 239 -34.22 13.62 -7.69
C ASP A 239 -33.99 12.51 -6.64
N LEU A 240 -32.75 12.29 -6.24
CA LEU A 240 -32.36 11.21 -5.33
C LEU A 240 -31.93 11.70 -3.94
N TYR A 241 -31.41 12.93 -3.85
CA TYR A 241 -30.81 13.47 -2.62
C TYR A 241 -31.30 14.91 -2.36
N THR A 242 -31.56 15.20 -1.09
CA THR A 242 -31.82 16.59 -0.64
C THR A 242 -30.47 17.29 -0.45
N ILE A 243 -30.19 18.32 -1.22
CA ILE A 243 -28.90 19.01 -1.19
C ILE A 243 -28.99 20.24 -0.28
N SER A 244 -28.03 20.35 0.63
CA SER A 244 -27.88 21.49 1.51
C SER A 244 -26.59 22.26 1.23
N SER A 245 -26.68 23.59 1.11
CA SER A 245 -25.54 24.50 1.07
C SER A 245 -25.08 24.93 2.47
N LYS A 246 -25.73 24.44 3.53
CA LYS A 246 -25.37 24.78 4.90
C LYS A 246 -24.04 24.12 5.28
N LEU A 247 -23.24 24.85 6.04
CA LEU A 247 -22.07 24.27 6.68
C LEU A 247 -22.52 23.18 7.65
N PRO A 248 -21.83 22.02 7.65
CA PRO A 248 -22.17 20.94 8.58
C PRO A 248 -21.93 21.41 10.01
N GLY A 249 -22.86 21.10 10.90
CA GLY A 249 -22.61 21.16 12.33
C GLY A 249 -21.72 20.03 12.79
N ILE A 250 -21.20 20.11 14.01
CA ILE A 250 -20.50 18.99 14.63
C ILE A 250 -21.50 17.87 14.87
N SER A 251 -21.24 16.71 14.30
CA SER A 251 -22.06 15.51 14.44
C SER A 251 -21.43 14.61 15.51
N ILE A 252 -22.11 14.46 16.65
CA ILE A 252 -21.71 13.55 17.70
C ILE A 252 -22.51 12.26 17.54
N PRO A 253 -21.87 11.13 17.18
CA PRO A 253 -22.60 9.88 16.95
C PRO A 253 -23.09 9.28 18.27
N HIS A 254 -24.19 8.55 18.22
CA HIS A 254 -24.64 7.71 19.32
C HIS A 254 -23.76 6.47 19.42
N VAL A 255 -22.82 6.47 20.37
CA VAL A 255 -21.83 5.39 20.53
C VAL A 255 -22.34 4.31 21.48
N ASN A 256 -22.36 3.05 21.02
CA ASN A 256 -22.61 1.88 21.84
C ASN A 256 -21.36 0.96 21.78
N ILE A 257 -21.01 0.35 22.92
CA ILE A 257 -19.85 -0.56 23.05
C ILE A 257 -19.94 -1.73 22.05
N THR A 258 -21.13 -2.25 21.81
CA THR A 258 -21.35 -3.30 20.81
C THR A 258 -21.04 -2.83 19.39
N MET A 259 -21.46 -1.61 19.04
CA MET A 259 -21.14 -0.98 17.75
C MET A 259 -19.61 -0.81 17.58
N VAL A 260 -18.92 -0.33 18.62
CA VAL A 260 -17.45 -0.17 18.60
C VAL A 260 -16.75 -1.51 18.35
N LYS A 261 -17.19 -2.59 19.01
CA LYS A 261 -16.61 -3.93 18.81
C LYS A 261 -16.85 -4.43 17.38
N ASN A 262 -18.05 -4.27 16.85
CA ASN A 262 -18.41 -4.77 15.53
C ASN A 262 -17.71 -3.97 14.41
N LEU A 263 -17.49 -2.67 14.59
CA LEU A 263 -16.84 -1.80 13.61
C LEU A 263 -15.31 -1.78 13.71
N LEU A 264 -14.72 -2.47 14.68
CA LEU A 264 -13.26 -2.49 14.85
C LEU A 264 -12.50 -3.04 13.62
N PRO A 265 -12.94 -4.14 12.97
CA PRO A 265 -12.33 -4.63 11.74
C PRO A 265 -12.40 -3.60 10.60
N ASP A 266 -13.57 -2.98 10.40
CA ASP A 266 -13.76 -1.94 9.38
C ASP A 266 -12.89 -0.73 9.63
N ALA A 267 -12.83 -0.26 10.88
CA ALA A 267 -11.97 0.85 11.29
C ALA A 267 -10.48 0.55 11.06
N PHE A 268 -10.05 -0.66 11.39
CA PHE A 268 -8.67 -1.09 11.12
C PHE A 268 -8.37 -1.10 9.62
N THR A 269 -9.31 -1.59 8.82
CA THR A 269 -9.18 -1.60 7.36
C THR A 269 -9.12 -0.20 6.77
N ILE A 270 -10.00 0.71 7.19
CA ILE A 270 -9.97 2.12 6.78
C ILE A 270 -8.60 2.72 7.14
N ALA A 271 -8.08 2.46 8.34
CA ALA A 271 -6.79 2.99 8.78
C ALA A 271 -5.62 2.46 7.95
N VAL A 272 -5.57 1.15 7.71
CA VAL A 272 -4.51 0.53 6.90
C VAL A 272 -4.56 1.06 5.47
N LEU A 273 -5.74 1.08 4.87
CA LEU A 273 -5.93 1.54 3.50
C LEU A 273 -5.59 3.03 3.35
N ALA A 274 -6.05 3.88 4.27
CA ALA A 274 -5.70 5.31 4.29
C ALA A 274 -4.19 5.52 4.41
N GLY A 275 -3.54 4.74 5.27
CA GLY A 275 -2.09 4.77 5.42
C GLY A 275 -1.35 4.37 4.14
N ILE A 276 -1.75 3.27 3.53
CA ILE A 276 -1.14 2.75 2.29
C ILE A 276 -1.29 3.77 1.15
N GLU A 277 -2.51 4.19 0.84
CA GLU A 277 -2.76 5.13 -0.26
C GLU A 277 -2.07 6.47 -0.06
N SER A 278 -2.12 7.02 1.16
CA SER A 278 -1.48 8.29 1.48
C SER A 278 0.03 8.22 1.29
N LEU A 279 0.69 7.18 1.82
CA LEU A 279 2.13 7.05 1.70
C LEU A 279 2.57 6.70 0.27
N LEU A 280 1.79 5.93 -0.48
CA LEU A 280 2.03 5.73 -1.92
C LEU A 280 1.91 7.06 -2.70
N SER A 281 0.88 7.87 -2.40
CA SER A 281 0.73 9.20 -2.99
C SER A 281 1.93 10.11 -2.68
N CYS A 282 2.45 10.03 -1.44
CA CYS A 282 3.66 10.75 -1.04
C CYS A 282 4.89 10.29 -1.81
N VAL A 283 5.10 8.99 -1.98
CA VAL A 283 6.25 8.43 -2.72
C VAL A 283 6.20 8.87 -4.18
N VAL A 284 5.04 8.77 -4.83
CA VAL A 284 4.86 9.21 -6.22
C VAL A 284 5.15 10.70 -6.37
N SER A 285 4.59 11.52 -5.47
CA SER A 285 4.79 12.97 -5.53
C SER A 285 6.22 13.39 -5.19
N ASP A 286 6.89 12.69 -4.29
CA ASP A 286 8.31 12.91 -4.00
C ASP A 286 9.17 12.68 -5.25
N GLY A 287 8.88 11.63 -6.04
CA GLY A 287 9.53 11.37 -7.31
C GLY A 287 9.31 12.49 -8.34
N MET A 288 8.12 13.12 -8.33
CA MET A 288 7.80 14.23 -9.26
C MET A 288 8.51 15.54 -8.94
N ILE A 289 8.82 15.81 -7.66
CA ILE A 289 9.37 17.11 -7.21
C ILE A 289 10.77 17.01 -6.60
N GLY A 290 11.37 15.81 -6.56
CA GLY A 290 12.70 15.59 -5.96
C GLY A 290 12.74 15.87 -4.45
N SER A 291 11.70 15.49 -3.72
CA SER A 291 11.54 15.74 -2.28
C SER A 291 11.56 14.44 -1.48
N ARG A 292 11.48 14.55 -0.15
CA ARG A 292 11.22 13.42 0.75
C ARG A 292 10.16 13.81 1.77
N HIS A 293 9.11 13.01 1.86
CA HIS A 293 8.08 13.16 2.87
C HIS A 293 8.52 12.62 4.24
N LYS A 294 7.73 12.92 5.28
CA LYS A 294 7.88 12.41 6.65
C LYS A 294 6.77 11.38 6.90
N PRO A 295 6.99 10.07 6.69
CA PRO A 295 5.93 9.07 6.65
C PRO A 295 5.14 8.98 7.96
N ASN A 296 5.80 9.08 9.11
CA ASN A 296 5.13 8.99 10.41
C ASN A 296 4.25 10.21 10.69
N MET A 297 4.72 11.41 10.34
CA MET A 297 3.92 12.64 10.46
C MET A 297 2.74 12.62 9.50
N GLU A 298 2.92 12.03 8.31
CA GLU A 298 1.83 11.86 7.36
C GLU A 298 0.70 10.99 7.93
N LEU A 299 1.03 9.85 8.56
CA LEU A 299 0.03 9.01 9.23
C LEU A 299 -0.71 9.74 10.35
N VAL A 300 0.01 10.51 11.18
CA VAL A 300 -0.62 11.34 12.21
C VAL A 300 -1.57 12.36 11.61
N ALA A 301 -1.17 13.02 10.51
CA ALA A 301 -2.00 13.99 9.82
C ALA A 301 -3.25 13.35 9.18
N GLN A 302 -3.09 12.17 8.56
CA GLN A 302 -4.21 11.40 8.02
C GLN A 302 -5.20 11.01 9.12
N GLY A 303 -4.69 10.58 10.28
CA GLY A 303 -5.54 10.29 11.43
C GLY A 303 -6.30 11.51 11.94
N ALA A 304 -5.60 12.63 12.14
CA ALA A 304 -6.23 13.89 12.56
C ALA A 304 -7.26 14.39 11.53
N GLY A 305 -6.96 14.29 10.23
CA GLY A 305 -7.88 14.64 9.16
C GLY A 305 -9.14 13.79 9.14
N ASN A 306 -9.01 12.48 9.36
CA ASN A 306 -10.16 11.57 9.45
C ASN A 306 -11.03 11.85 10.68
N LEU A 307 -10.42 12.15 11.84
CA LEU A 307 -11.18 12.57 13.03
C LEU A 307 -12.04 13.82 12.73
N VAL A 308 -11.42 14.83 12.12
CA VAL A 308 -12.12 16.08 11.81
C VAL A 308 -13.16 15.85 10.71
N SER A 309 -12.87 15.05 9.68
CA SER A 309 -13.84 14.68 8.63
C SER A 309 -15.10 14.06 9.25
N ALA A 310 -14.93 13.07 10.11
CA ALA A 310 -16.04 12.37 10.76
C ALA A 310 -16.89 13.32 11.61
N LEU A 311 -16.27 14.19 12.40
CA LEU A 311 -16.98 15.16 13.25
C LEU A 311 -17.83 16.15 12.44
N PHE A 312 -17.43 16.46 11.21
CA PHE A 312 -18.20 17.33 10.32
C PHE A 312 -19.02 16.55 9.27
N GLY A 313 -19.35 15.28 9.56
CA GLY A 313 -20.22 14.47 8.73
C GLY A 313 -19.63 14.06 7.38
N GLY A 314 -18.30 14.11 7.24
CA GLY A 314 -17.59 13.62 6.07
C GLY A 314 -17.38 12.10 6.13
N ILE A 315 -16.86 11.56 5.02
CA ILE A 315 -16.45 10.15 4.88
C ILE A 315 -14.93 10.00 5.10
N PRO A 316 -14.38 8.78 5.20
CA PRO A 316 -12.95 8.56 5.31
C PRO A 316 -12.16 9.23 4.19
N ALA A 317 -11.02 9.81 4.56
CA ALA A 317 -10.12 10.53 3.68
C ALA A 317 -8.75 9.89 3.60
N THR A 318 -8.09 10.05 2.45
CA THR A 318 -6.67 9.75 2.29
C THR A 318 -6.03 10.65 1.24
N GLY A 319 -4.72 10.55 1.06
CA GLY A 319 -3.98 11.26 0.02
C GLY A 319 -4.33 10.74 -1.38
N ALA A 320 -4.81 11.61 -2.25
CA ALA A 320 -5.25 11.24 -3.59
C ALA A 320 -4.12 11.42 -4.62
N ILE A 321 -3.60 10.33 -5.18
CA ILE A 321 -2.46 10.35 -6.15
C ILE A 321 -2.76 11.27 -7.32
N ALA A 322 -3.94 11.13 -7.97
CA ALA A 322 -4.31 11.90 -9.15
C ALA A 322 -4.43 13.41 -8.86
N ARG A 323 -5.04 13.78 -7.72
CA ARG A 323 -5.16 15.20 -7.30
C ARG A 323 -3.80 15.78 -6.93
N THR A 324 -2.96 14.99 -6.25
CA THR A 324 -1.58 15.38 -5.89
C THR A 324 -0.73 15.59 -7.14
N ALA A 325 -0.82 14.70 -8.12
CA ALA A 325 -0.15 14.86 -9.40
C ALA A 325 -0.65 16.10 -10.17
N ALA A 326 -1.97 16.36 -10.15
CA ALA A 326 -2.54 17.58 -10.73
C ALA A 326 -2.01 18.84 -10.04
N ASN A 327 -1.91 18.85 -8.71
CA ASN A 327 -1.32 19.94 -7.94
C ASN A 327 0.13 20.23 -8.40
N VAL A 328 0.96 19.19 -8.48
CA VAL A 328 2.37 19.31 -8.92
C VAL A 328 2.45 19.83 -10.35
N LYS A 329 1.64 19.32 -11.28
CA LYS A 329 1.61 19.76 -12.69
C LYS A 329 1.21 21.22 -12.85
N ASN A 330 0.31 21.73 -11.98
CA ASN A 330 -0.12 23.13 -12.01
C ASN A 330 0.76 24.07 -11.18
N GLY A 331 1.92 23.61 -10.70
CA GLY A 331 2.92 24.45 -10.05
C GLY A 331 2.86 24.48 -8.53
N GLY A 332 1.98 23.70 -7.89
CA GLY A 332 1.96 23.53 -6.43
C GLY A 332 3.24 22.88 -5.93
N ARG A 333 3.85 23.47 -4.90
CA ARG A 333 5.12 22.98 -4.32
C ARG A 333 5.11 22.98 -2.80
N THR A 334 4.07 23.51 -2.17
CA THR A 334 3.97 23.57 -0.71
C THR A 334 2.57 23.17 -0.23
N PRO A 335 2.40 22.83 1.06
CA PRO A 335 1.10 22.49 1.64
C PRO A 335 0.06 23.60 1.53
N ILE A 336 0.48 24.84 1.28
CA ILE A 336 -0.43 25.98 1.04
C ILE A 336 -1.40 25.68 -0.11
N ALA A 337 -0.94 25.02 -1.18
CA ALA A 337 -1.81 24.66 -2.30
C ALA A 337 -2.98 23.77 -1.86
N GLY A 338 -2.75 22.78 -0.96
CA GLY A 338 -3.79 21.93 -0.40
C GLY A 338 -4.73 22.67 0.57
N MET A 339 -4.22 23.63 1.34
CA MET A 339 -5.06 24.46 2.20
C MET A 339 -5.96 25.38 1.34
N VAL A 340 -5.42 26.00 0.29
CA VAL A 340 -6.19 26.82 -0.68
C VAL A 340 -7.23 25.97 -1.40
N HIS A 341 -6.89 24.74 -1.80
CA HIS A 341 -7.85 23.78 -2.38
C HIS A 341 -9.06 23.58 -1.45
N SER A 342 -8.83 23.33 -0.17
CA SER A 342 -9.92 23.11 0.80
C SER A 342 -10.77 24.37 1.03
N VAL A 343 -10.13 25.54 1.15
CA VAL A 343 -10.85 26.83 1.27
C VAL A 343 -11.66 27.14 0.00
N THR A 344 -11.11 26.85 -1.17
CA THR A 344 -11.85 27.02 -2.45
C THR A 344 -13.07 26.13 -2.52
N LEU A 345 -12.96 24.85 -2.10
CA LEU A 345 -14.10 23.94 -2.03
C LEU A 345 -15.14 24.40 -1.02
N LEU A 346 -14.72 24.99 0.11
CA LEU A 346 -15.65 25.60 1.07
C LEU A 346 -16.46 26.74 0.44
N LEU A 347 -15.82 27.63 -0.31
CA LEU A 347 -16.49 28.70 -1.04
C LEU A 347 -17.47 28.15 -2.11
N ILE A 348 -17.05 27.11 -2.83
CA ILE A 348 -17.89 26.43 -3.81
C ILE A 348 -19.10 25.77 -3.14
N LEU A 349 -18.94 25.13 -1.99
CA LEU A 349 -20.03 24.54 -1.21
C LEU A 349 -21.11 25.57 -0.90
N VAL A 350 -20.71 26.71 -0.38
CA VAL A 350 -21.67 27.77 0.03
C VAL A 350 -22.40 28.37 -1.16
N VAL A 351 -21.72 28.57 -2.30
CA VAL A 351 -22.26 29.31 -3.45
C VAL A 351 -22.87 28.40 -4.50
N LEU A 352 -22.22 27.28 -4.83
CA LEU A 352 -22.57 26.47 -6.01
C LEU A 352 -23.26 25.14 -5.67
N MET A 353 -23.33 24.72 -4.42
CA MET A 353 -23.93 23.44 -4.05
C MET A 353 -25.40 23.28 -4.49
N PRO A 354 -26.26 24.27 -4.42
CA PRO A 354 -27.65 24.14 -4.92
C PRO A 354 -27.72 23.73 -6.40
N TYR A 355 -26.76 24.14 -7.22
CA TYR A 355 -26.69 23.79 -8.63
C TYR A 355 -26.25 22.35 -8.88
N ALA A 356 -25.61 21.71 -7.90
CA ALA A 356 -25.24 20.29 -7.98
C ALA A 356 -26.49 19.38 -8.10
N ALA A 357 -27.66 19.84 -7.62
CA ALA A 357 -28.94 19.14 -7.79
C ALA A 357 -29.27 18.85 -9.27
N TRP A 358 -28.81 19.67 -10.19
CA TRP A 358 -29.09 19.53 -11.63
C TRP A 358 -28.21 18.53 -12.35
N ILE A 359 -27.15 18.02 -11.70
CA ILE A 359 -26.19 17.11 -12.34
C ILE A 359 -26.88 15.75 -12.55
N PRO A 360 -26.92 15.22 -13.78
CA PRO A 360 -27.53 13.94 -14.06
C PRO A 360 -26.63 12.78 -13.64
N MET A 361 -27.23 11.71 -13.08
CA MET A 361 -26.53 10.50 -12.62
C MET A 361 -25.68 9.83 -13.72
N PRO A 362 -26.12 9.76 -15.01
CA PRO A 362 -25.27 9.22 -16.07
C PRO A 362 -23.96 9.98 -16.29
N ALA A 363 -23.91 11.29 -16.02
CA ALA A 363 -22.66 12.06 -16.10
C ALA A 363 -21.71 11.72 -14.95
N ILE A 364 -22.25 11.52 -13.75
CA ILE A 364 -21.50 11.04 -12.58
C ILE A 364 -20.93 9.64 -12.88
N ALA A 365 -21.73 8.74 -13.43
CA ALA A 365 -21.30 7.40 -13.83
C ALA A 365 -20.18 7.45 -14.87
N ALA A 366 -20.26 8.33 -15.88
CA ALA A 366 -19.21 8.54 -16.86
C ALA A 366 -17.89 9.02 -16.23
N ILE A 367 -17.95 9.95 -15.26
CA ILE A 367 -16.79 10.40 -14.49
C ILE A 367 -16.16 9.24 -13.73
N LEU A 368 -16.98 8.42 -13.05
CA LEU A 368 -16.49 7.27 -12.28
C LEU A 368 -15.94 6.15 -13.18
N PHE A 369 -16.46 5.96 -14.40
CA PHE A 369 -15.84 5.08 -15.39
C PHE A 369 -14.43 5.53 -15.76
N MET A 370 -14.21 6.84 -15.96
CA MET A 370 -12.87 7.36 -16.23
C MET A 370 -11.95 7.23 -15.00
N VAL A 371 -12.49 7.40 -13.80
CA VAL A 371 -11.74 7.16 -12.55
C VAL A 371 -11.32 5.70 -12.46
N ALA A 372 -12.25 4.76 -12.66
CA ALA A 372 -11.98 3.33 -12.66
C ALA A 372 -10.93 2.95 -13.71
N TYR A 373 -11.07 3.47 -14.94
CA TYR A 373 -10.10 3.24 -16.01
C TYR A 373 -8.69 3.73 -15.63
N ASN A 374 -8.57 4.96 -15.14
CA ASN A 374 -7.30 5.55 -14.76
C ASN A 374 -6.67 4.88 -13.53
N MET A 375 -7.50 4.42 -12.58
CA MET A 375 -7.06 3.76 -11.36
C MET A 375 -6.71 2.30 -11.58
N SER A 376 -7.33 1.64 -12.55
CA SER A 376 -7.15 0.20 -12.78
C SER A 376 -5.71 -0.22 -13.02
N GLY A 377 -4.87 0.67 -13.58
CA GLY A 377 -3.51 0.33 -13.95
C GLY A 377 -3.42 -0.90 -14.87
N TRP A 378 -4.46 -1.15 -15.70
CA TRP A 378 -4.61 -2.38 -16.47
C TRP A 378 -3.40 -2.73 -17.33
N ARG A 379 -2.67 -1.72 -17.84
CA ARG A 379 -1.42 -1.93 -18.60
C ARG A 379 -0.33 -2.50 -17.71
N GLU A 380 -0.22 -2.00 -16.49
CA GLU A 380 0.72 -2.47 -15.47
C GLU A 380 0.36 -3.89 -15.01
N MET A 381 -0.94 -4.13 -14.77
CA MET A 381 -1.47 -5.46 -14.45
C MET A 381 -1.06 -6.50 -15.51
N ILE A 382 -1.26 -6.19 -16.81
CA ILE A 382 -0.86 -7.08 -17.92
C ILE A 382 0.67 -7.23 -17.99
N SER A 383 1.42 -6.14 -17.76
CA SER A 383 2.88 -6.19 -17.76
C SER A 383 3.39 -7.13 -16.67
N LEU A 384 2.88 -6.99 -15.44
CA LEU A 384 3.25 -7.85 -14.32
C LEU A 384 2.88 -9.32 -14.57
N CYS A 385 1.72 -9.60 -15.15
CA CYS A 385 1.34 -10.97 -15.53
C CYS A 385 2.30 -11.61 -16.56
N LYS A 386 2.99 -10.80 -17.37
CA LYS A 386 3.93 -11.30 -18.40
C LYS A 386 5.37 -11.41 -17.90
N THR A 387 5.79 -10.55 -16.98
CA THR A 387 7.19 -10.37 -16.63
C THR A 387 7.55 -10.85 -15.22
N SER A 388 6.57 -10.97 -14.32
CA SER A 388 6.82 -11.33 -12.92
C SER A 388 6.97 -12.85 -12.71
N PRO A 389 7.64 -13.27 -11.65
CA PRO A 389 7.66 -14.68 -11.22
C PRO A 389 6.25 -15.22 -10.97
N LYS A 390 6.04 -16.52 -11.19
CA LYS A 390 4.72 -17.18 -11.01
C LYS A 390 4.11 -16.95 -9.62
N SER A 391 4.93 -16.92 -8.57
CA SER A 391 4.50 -16.60 -7.21
C SER A 391 3.88 -15.21 -7.08
N ASP A 392 4.49 -14.21 -7.72
CA ASP A 392 4.05 -12.83 -7.65
C ASP A 392 2.77 -12.62 -8.50
N ILE A 393 2.67 -13.33 -9.64
CA ILE A 393 1.45 -13.37 -10.45
C ILE A 393 0.29 -13.99 -9.66
N LEU A 394 0.54 -15.07 -8.90
CA LEU A 394 -0.47 -15.69 -8.05
C LEU A 394 -1.01 -14.71 -7.01
N VAL A 395 -0.12 -14.00 -6.30
CA VAL A 395 -0.52 -12.96 -5.34
C VAL A 395 -1.35 -11.87 -6.01
N LEU A 396 -0.88 -11.35 -7.15
CA LEU A 396 -1.55 -10.30 -7.92
C LEU A 396 -2.98 -10.69 -8.29
N LEU A 397 -3.15 -11.87 -8.91
CA LEU A 397 -4.46 -12.34 -9.35
C LEU A 397 -5.38 -12.69 -8.17
N THR A 398 -4.85 -13.36 -7.13
CA THR A 398 -5.62 -13.69 -5.93
C THR A 398 -6.14 -12.41 -5.27
N THR A 399 -5.29 -11.41 -5.09
CA THR A 399 -5.70 -10.13 -4.49
C THR A 399 -6.75 -9.43 -5.35
N ALA A 400 -6.58 -9.39 -6.68
CA ALA A 400 -7.56 -8.79 -7.57
C ALA A 400 -8.93 -9.50 -7.51
N VAL A 401 -8.94 -10.83 -7.58
CA VAL A 401 -10.18 -11.63 -7.55
C VAL A 401 -10.88 -11.48 -6.20
N LEU A 402 -10.14 -11.58 -5.09
CA LEU A 402 -10.73 -11.44 -3.75
C LEU A 402 -11.32 -10.04 -3.53
N THR A 403 -10.69 -8.98 -4.06
CA THR A 403 -11.24 -7.62 -4.00
C THR A 403 -12.55 -7.47 -4.77
N ILE A 404 -12.70 -8.20 -5.90
CA ILE A 404 -13.92 -8.14 -6.72
C ILE A 404 -15.05 -8.96 -6.13
N VAL A 405 -14.75 -10.17 -5.63
CA VAL A 405 -15.74 -11.17 -5.23
C VAL A 405 -16.19 -11.00 -3.77
N PHE A 406 -15.27 -10.70 -2.88
CA PHE A 406 -15.52 -10.50 -1.46
C PHE A 406 -15.41 -9.03 -1.09
N ASP A 407 -14.35 -8.69 -0.41
CA ASP A 407 -14.04 -7.31 -0.02
C ASP A 407 -12.52 -7.06 -0.01
N LEU A 408 -12.17 -5.78 0.18
CA LEU A 408 -10.80 -5.33 0.18
C LEU A 408 -10.02 -5.85 1.40
N VAL A 409 -10.69 -6.06 2.55
CA VAL A 409 -10.05 -6.49 3.81
C VAL A 409 -9.48 -7.88 3.61
N VAL A 410 -10.35 -8.81 3.20
CA VAL A 410 -9.99 -10.21 2.92
C VAL A 410 -8.90 -10.27 1.86
N ALA A 411 -9.00 -9.44 0.82
CA ALA A 411 -7.99 -9.40 -0.25
C ALA A 411 -6.60 -8.99 0.25
N ILE A 412 -6.52 -7.98 1.12
CA ILE A 412 -5.23 -7.50 1.68
C ILE A 412 -4.69 -8.54 2.67
N GLU A 413 -5.50 -9.05 3.58
CA GLU A 413 -5.08 -10.04 4.57
C GLU A 413 -4.53 -11.30 3.91
N VAL A 414 -5.30 -11.90 3.01
CA VAL A 414 -4.86 -13.08 2.26
C VAL A 414 -3.65 -12.77 1.38
N GLY A 415 -3.63 -11.62 0.71
CA GLY A 415 -2.52 -11.18 -0.13
C GLY A 415 -1.21 -11.05 0.64
N VAL A 416 -1.23 -10.44 1.83
CA VAL A 416 -0.04 -10.27 2.69
C VAL A 416 0.44 -11.62 3.21
N VAL A 417 -0.47 -12.46 3.72
CA VAL A 417 -0.12 -13.81 4.22
C VAL A 417 0.47 -14.66 3.09
N LEU A 418 -0.19 -14.69 1.94
CA LEU A 418 0.28 -15.45 0.78
C LEU A 418 1.66 -14.98 0.31
N THR A 419 1.88 -13.67 0.25
CA THR A 419 3.18 -13.10 -0.11
C THR A 419 4.26 -13.49 0.88
N ALA A 420 3.98 -13.40 2.19
CA ALA A 420 4.93 -13.78 3.23
C ALA A 420 5.31 -15.27 3.11
N LEU A 421 4.34 -16.16 2.91
CA LEU A 421 4.59 -17.59 2.72
C LEU A 421 5.41 -17.89 1.46
N LEU A 422 5.08 -17.25 0.33
CA LEU A 422 5.81 -17.43 -0.92
C LEU A 422 7.24 -16.84 -0.84
N PHE A 423 7.41 -15.74 -0.13
CA PHE A 423 8.74 -15.17 0.14
C PHE A 423 9.58 -16.11 1.00
N LEU A 424 9.01 -16.68 2.08
CA LEU A 424 9.69 -17.65 2.93
C LEU A 424 10.12 -18.88 2.12
N LYS A 425 9.21 -19.40 1.27
CA LYS A 425 9.55 -20.51 0.37
C LYS A 425 10.73 -20.16 -0.54
N ARG A 426 10.67 -18.99 -1.20
CA ARG A 426 11.76 -18.52 -2.09
C ARG A 426 13.09 -18.40 -1.36
N MET A 427 13.08 -17.88 -0.14
CA MET A 427 14.28 -17.77 0.69
C MET A 427 14.82 -19.16 1.09
N ALA A 428 13.94 -20.11 1.39
CA ALA A 428 14.36 -21.50 1.63
C ALA A 428 14.96 -22.16 0.38
N ASP A 429 14.37 -21.93 -0.80
CA ASP A 429 14.87 -22.49 -2.06
C ASP A 429 16.28 -21.99 -2.44
N VAL A 430 16.59 -20.72 -2.11
CA VAL A 430 17.91 -20.12 -2.35
C VAL A 430 18.98 -20.62 -1.37
N THR A 431 18.59 -21.12 -0.20
CA THR A 431 19.55 -21.71 0.74
C THR A 431 20.08 -23.03 0.20
N GLU A 432 21.39 -23.13 0.03
CA GLU A 432 22.06 -24.32 -0.47
C GLU A 432 23.09 -24.83 0.56
N VAL A 433 23.19 -26.16 0.68
CA VAL A 433 24.26 -26.86 1.42
C VAL A 433 25.03 -27.67 0.41
N LYS A 434 26.33 -27.37 0.26
CA LYS A 434 27.24 -28.12 -0.61
C LYS A 434 28.24 -28.88 0.26
N SER A 435 28.45 -30.16 -0.04
CA SER A 435 29.41 -31.01 0.64
C SER A 435 30.61 -31.29 -0.26
N TRP A 436 31.79 -31.29 0.32
CA TRP A 436 33.06 -31.56 -0.35
C TRP A 436 33.76 -32.72 0.36
N LYS A 437 33.88 -33.86 -0.34
CA LYS A 437 34.72 -34.96 0.06
C LYS A 437 35.91 -34.99 -0.89
N TYR A 438 37.12 -34.85 -0.38
CA TYR A 438 38.36 -34.99 -1.11
C TYR A 438 38.35 -34.45 -2.55
N ILE A 439 39.00 -33.35 -2.81
CA ILE A 439 39.14 -32.76 -4.15
C ILE A 439 40.51 -33.18 -4.68
N GLY A 440 40.51 -34.13 -5.63
CA GLY A 440 41.69 -34.40 -6.45
C GLY A 440 41.91 -33.29 -7.48
N ASP A 441 43.08 -33.27 -8.10
CA ASP A 441 43.72 -32.22 -8.89
C ASP A 441 43.00 -31.70 -10.16
N ASN A 442 41.72 -31.34 -10.07
CA ASN A 442 41.03 -30.66 -11.17
C ASN A 442 40.90 -29.15 -10.89
N ILE A 443 41.84 -28.41 -11.47
CA ILE A 443 41.89 -26.94 -11.41
C ILE A 443 40.95 -26.37 -12.46
N ASP A 444 39.84 -25.78 -12.03
CA ASP A 444 39.01 -24.93 -12.86
C ASP A 444 39.43 -23.45 -12.72
N GLU A 445 39.68 -22.79 -13.85
CA GLU A 445 40.36 -21.49 -14.00
C GLU A 445 39.53 -20.26 -13.56
N ASN A 446 38.67 -20.33 -12.57
CA ASN A 446 37.94 -19.16 -12.08
C ASN A 446 38.57 -18.56 -10.82
N ASN A 447 39.09 -17.35 -10.95
CA ASN A 447 39.98 -16.58 -10.05
C ASN A 447 39.38 -16.12 -8.70
N ASP A 448 38.64 -16.95 -7.96
CA ASP A 448 38.31 -16.64 -6.56
C ASP A 448 39.23 -17.41 -5.62
N PRO A 449 40.25 -16.75 -4.99
CA PRO A 449 41.23 -17.41 -4.12
C PRO A 449 40.59 -18.06 -2.88
N ASP A 450 39.37 -17.72 -2.53
CA ASP A 450 38.63 -18.31 -1.41
C ASP A 450 37.78 -19.54 -1.79
N ARG A 451 37.85 -20.02 -3.02
CA ARG A 451 37.12 -21.23 -3.44
C ARG A 451 37.74 -22.49 -2.79
N ILE A 452 36.86 -23.32 -2.21
CA ILE A 452 37.23 -24.60 -1.62
C ILE A 452 37.86 -25.56 -2.66
N ASN A 453 37.39 -25.50 -3.91
CA ASN A 453 37.90 -26.34 -5.02
C ASN A 453 39.40 -26.15 -5.31
N LEU A 454 40.01 -25.06 -4.85
CA LEU A 454 41.44 -24.76 -4.97
C LEU A 454 42.24 -25.14 -3.73
N LYS A 455 41.59 -25.72 -2.70
CA LYS A 455 42.20 -26.01 -1.41
C LYS A 455 42.36 -27.53 -1.22
N HIS A 456 43.47 -27.94 -0.69
CA HIS A 456 43.72 -29.34 -0.32
C HIS A 456 42.98 -29.64 0.99
N VAL A 457 41.96 -30.52 0.93
CA VAL A 457 41.21 -30.97 2.12
C VAL A 457 41.94 -32.18 2.73
N PRO A 458 42.32 -32.17 4.02
CA PRO A 458 42.98 -33.29 4.69
C PRO A 458 42.13 -34.58 4.63
N LYS A 459 42.77 -35.74 4.60
CA LYS A 459 42.07 -37.03 4.73
C LYS A 459 41.21 -37.01 6.02
N ASP A 460 40.11 -37.75 6.02
CA ASP A 460 39.17 -37.84 7.16
C ASP A 460 38.58 -36.49 7.61
N THR A 461 38.57 -35.48 6.72
CA THR A 461 37.91 -34.19 6.93
C THR A 461 36.76 -34.03 5.95
N LEU A 462 35.59 -33.63 6.45
CA LEU A 462 34.42 -33.22 5.64
C LEU A 462 34.26 -31.70 5.69
N VAL A 463 33.99 -31.08 4.55
CA VAL A 463 33.72 -29.66 4.46
C VAL A 463 32.34 -29.47 3.92
N TYR A 464 31.49 -28.74 4.65
CA TYR A 464 30.19 -28.30 4.23
C TYR A 464 30.17 -26.78 4.09
N GLU A 465 29.67 -26.27 2.98
CA GLU A 465 29.48 -24.86 2.77
C GLU A 465 27.98 -24.56 2.75
N ILE A 466 27.55 -23.63 3.60
CA ILE A 466 26.17 -23.17 3.69
C ILE A 466 26.11 -21.79 3.07
N ASN A 467 25.25 -21.65 2.04
CA ASN A 467 24.96 -20.39 1.36
C ASN A 467 23.49 -20.03 1.51
N GLY A 468 23.21 -18.82 1.95
CA GLY A 468 21.87 -18.31 2.18
C GLY A 468 21.49 -18.21 3.66
N PRO A 469 20.32 -17.63 3.97
CA PRO A 469 19.87 -17.45 5.34
C PRO A 469 19.47 -18.80 5.97
N MET A 470 19.97 -19.05 7.18
CA MET A 470 19.64 -20.24 7.95
C MET A 470 18.42 -19.98 8.84
N PHE A 471 17.28 -20.57 8.50
CA PHE A 471 16.04 -20.39 9.25
C PHE A 471 15.11 -21.62 9.14
N PHE A 472 14.00 -21.62 9.89
CA PHE A 472 13.12 -22.78 10.06
C PHE A 472 12.64 -23.42 8.75
N ALA A 473 12.34 -22.62 7.70
CA ALA A 473 11.85 -23.15 6.42
C ALA A 473 12.95 -23.81 5.57
N ALA A 474 14.23 -23.65 5.92
CA ALA A 474 15.37 -24.31 5.27
C ALA A 474 16.00 -25.43 6.14
N ALA A 475 15.36 -25.76 7.30
CA ALA A 475 15.95 -26.65 8.29
C ALA A 475 16.22 -28.08 7.75
N ASP A 476 15.39 -28.57 6.85
CA ASP A 476 15.53 -29.91 6.26
C ASP A 476 16.81 -30.03 5.42
N LYS A 477 17.28 -28.94 4.80
CA LYS A 477 18.53 -28.95 4.01
C LYS A 477 19.79 -29.17 4.86
N PHE A 478 19.71 -28.90 6.17
CA PHE A 478 20.81 -29.10 7.10
C PHE A 478 20.88 -30.53 7.63
N LEU A 479 19.84 -31.34 7.44
CA LEU A 479 19.82 -32.74 7.83
C LEU A 479 20.74 -33.59 6.95
N ASP A 480 21.06 -33.14 5.74
CA ASP A 480 21.99 -33.83 4.82
C ASP A 480 23.45 -33.83 5.34
N ILE A 481 23.77 -32.99 6.35
CA ILE A 481 25.08 -32.93 7.02
C ILE A 481 25.32 -34.16 7.96
N GLN A 482 24.40 -35.11 8.04
CA GLN A 482 24.45 -36.23 9.01
C GLN A 482 25.44 -37.34 8.62
N THR A 483 26.07 -37.30 7.43
CA THR A 483 26.99 -38.35 6.98
C THR A 483 28.40 -38.09 7.52
N VAL A 484 28.59 -38.23 8.82
CA VAL A 484 29.88 -37.99 9.52
C VAL A 484 30.72 -39.26 9.68
N SER A 485 30.18 -40.43 9.28
CA SER A 485 30.85 -41.73 9.50
C SER A 485 32.24 -41.79 8.85
N GLY A 486 33.25 -42.04 9.67
CA GLY A 486 34.64 -42.20 9.24
C GLY A 486 35.46 -40.91 9.15
N SER A 487 34.93 -39.77 9.54
CA SER A 487 35.66 -38.49 9.56
C SER A 487 36.05 -38.08 10.98
N LYS A 488 37.25 -37.54 11.14
CA LYS A 488 37.77 -37.00 12.42
C LYS A 488 37.45 -35.51 12.60
N ALA A 489 37.25 -34.76 11.48
CA ALA A 489 36.94 -33.36 11.51
C ALA A 489 35.80 -33.03 10.53
N VAL A 490 34.91 -32.12 10.93
CA VAL A 490 33.80 -31.58 10.12
C VAL A 490 33.86 -30.07 10.13
N ILE A 491 34.18 -29.48 9.00
CA ILE A 491 34.20 -28.02 8.82
C ILE A 491 32.87 -27.56 8.25
N VAL A 492 32.19 -26.64 8.94
CA VAL A 492 31.01 -25.96 8.43
C VAL A 492 31.36 -24.50 8.10
N ARG A 493 31.42 -24.20 6.81
CA ARG A 493 31.74 -22.87 6.30
C ARG A 493 30.48 -22.05 6.22
N MET A 494 30.44 -20.90 6.93
CA MET A 494 29.28 -20.05 7.10
C MET A 494 29.43 -18.65 6.46
N ARG A 495 30.42 -18.45 5.58
CA ARG A 495 30.68 -17.18 4.88
C ARG A 495 29.42 -16.66 4.16
N GLY A 496 28.67 -17.57 3.53
CA GLY A 496 27.44 -17.26 2.81
C GLY A 496 26.18 -17.13 3.68
N VAL A 497 26.29 -17.21 5.02
CA VAL A 497 25.16 -17.16 5.95
C VAL A 497 25.00 -15.75 6.51
N PRO A 498 24.07 -14.92 6.01
CA PRO A 498 23.89 -13.55 6.49
C PRO A 498 23.10 -13.47 7.80
N SER A 499 22.25 -14.46 8.08
CA SER A 499 21.41 -14.50 9.27
C SER A 499 21.04 -15.93 9.66
N MET A 500 20.78 -16.12 10.96
CA MET A 500 20.37 -17.39 11.54
C MET A 500 19.29 -17.19 12.59
N ASP A 501 18.32 -18.09 12.64
CA ASP A 501 17.29 -18.15 13.69
C ASP A 501 17.56 -19.28 14.72
N VAL A 502 16.69 -19.39 15.71
CA VAL A 502 16.81 -20.40 16.78
C VAL A 502 16.65 -21.82 16.24
N THR A 503 15.86 -22.02 15.19
CA THR A 503 15.66 -23.37 14.58
C THR A 503 16.94 -23.83 13.88
N ALA A 504 17.58 -22.94 13.13
CA ALA A 504 18.87 -23.19 12.51
C ALA A 504 19.97 -23.48 13.54
N LEU A 505 20.00 -22.75 14.65
CA LEU A 505 20.90 -23.02 15.76
C LEU A 505 20.69 -24.44 16.34
N ARG A 506 19.42 -24.85 16.50
CA ARG A 506 19.10 -26.22 16.92
C ARG A 506 19.62 -27.27 15.94
N SER A 507 19.53 -27.02 14.63
CA SER A 507 20.09 -27.89 13.61
C SER A 507 21.60 -28.00 13.73
N LEU A 508 22.32 -26.89 13.95
CA LEU A 508 23.78 -26.93 14.22
C LEU A 508 24.14 -27.70 15.50
N ARG A 509 23.35 -27.55 16.56
CA ARG A 509 23.52 -28.36 17.78
C ARG A 509 23.34 -29.85 17.51
N ASN A 510 22.37 -30.23 16.70
CA ASN A 510 22.16 -31.60 16.30
C ASN A 510 23.37 -32.14 15.52
N ILE A 511 23.92 -31.35 14.57
CA ILE A 511 25.11 -31.71 13.82
C ILE A 511 26.31 -31.87 14.78
N HIS A 512 26.50 -30.94 15.72
CA HIS A 512 27.55 -31.04 16.73
C HIS A 512 27.41 -32.33 17.59
N ALA A 513 26.19 -32.66 18.02
CA ALA A 513 25.93 -33.88 18.78
C ALA A 513 26.22 -35.15 17.94
N VAL A 514 25.95 -35.13 16.64
CA VAL A 514 26.30 -36.21 15.72
C VAL A 514 27.82 -36.31 15.60
N CYS A 515 28.54 -35.23 15.38
CA CYS A 515 29.99 -35.18 15.33
C CYS A 515 30.60 -35.81 16.62
N LYS A 516 30.13 -35.35 17.79
CA LYS A 516 30.63 -35.86 19.09
C LYS A 516 30.40 -37.36 19.28
N ARG A 517 29.25 -37.89 18.83
CA ARG A 517 28.94 -39.34 18.89
C ARG A 517 29.90 -40.18 18.02
N HIS A 518 30.35 -39.62 16.89
CA HIS A 518 31.29 -40.28 15.98
C HIS A 518 32.77 -39.97 16.25
N GLY A 519 33.08 -39.24 17.33
CA GLY A 519 34.45 -38.84 17.68
C GLY A 519 35.03 -37.77 16.76
N ALA A 520 34.21 -37.07 16.00
CA ALA A 520 34.61 -36.00 15.09
C ALA A 520 34.52 -34.63 15.78
N VAL A 521 35.45 -33.73 15.47
CA VAL A 521 35.44 -32.34 15.93
C VAL A 521 34.70 -31.46 14.90
N MET A 522 33.76 -30.67 15.36
CA MET A 522 33.04 -29.68 14.53
C MET A 522 33.81 -28.36 14.54
N ILE A 523 34.16 -27.84 13.38
CA ILE A 523 34.86 -26.56 13.18
C ILE A 523 33.95 -25.62 12.40
N LEU A 524 33.77 -24.39 12.89
CA LEU A 524 33.02 -23.35 12.21
C LEU A 524 33.94 -22.35 11.55
N SER A 525 33.77 -22.12 10.25
CA SER A 525 34.65 -21.24 9.46
C SER A 525 33.87 -20.01 8.98
N HIS A 526 34.43 -18.82 9.16
CA HIS A 526 33.91 -17.53 8.68
C HIS A 526 32.46 -17.28 9.09
N VAL A 527 32.22 -17.30 10.41
CA VAL A 527 30.89 -16.99 10.97
C VAL A 527 30.66 -15.48 10.94
N ASN A 528 29.58 -15.03 10.30
CA ASN A 528 29.23 -13.62 10.24
C ASN A 528 28.71 -13.11 11.61
N GLU A 529 28.65 -11.77 11.77
CA GLU A 529 28.33 -11.09 13.04
C GLU A 529 26.98 -11.51 13.63
N GLN A 530 25.91 -11.58 12.83
CA GLN A 530 24.58 -11.93 13.31
C GLN A 530 24.46 -13.41 13.74
N PRO A 531 24.90 -14.42 12.94
CA PRO A 531 24.98 -15.81 13.39
C PRO A 531 25.85 -15.99 14.64
N MET A 532 27.00 -15.32 14.72
CA MET A 532 27.87 -15.38 15.88
C MET A 532 27.18 -14.85 17.15
N SER A 533 26.50 -13.72 17.05
CA SER A 533 25.73 -13.16 18.16
C SER A 533 24.65 -14.13 18.67
N VAL A 534 23.94 -14.85 17.78
CA VAL A 534 22.93 -15.85 18.16
C VAL A 534 23.58 -17.04 18.88
N MET A 535 24.74 -17.52 18.39
CA MET A 535 25.46 -18.63 19.00
C MET A 535 26.00 -18.27 20.39
N GLU A 536 26.55 -17.08 20.55
CA GLU A 536 27.06 -16.57 21.85
C GLU A 536 25.96 -16.42 22.87
N HIS A 537 24.84 -15.76 22.51
CA HIS A 537 23.70 -15.59 23.43
C HIS A 537 23.09 -16.92 23.88
N ALA A 538 23.16 -17.95 23.05
CA ALA A 538 22.65 -19.27 23.35
C ALA A 538 23.66 -20.20 24.04
N GLY A 539 24.89 -19.74 24.31
CA GLY A 539 25.98 -20.54 24.91
C GLY A 539 26.56 -21.59 23.97
N PHE A 540 26.20 -21.60 22.70
CA PHE A 540 26.66 -22.61 21.74
C PHE A 540 28.12 -22.42 21.33
N ALA A 541 28.62 -21.20 21.40
CA ALA A 541 30.03 -20.92 21.15
C ALA A 541 30.96 -21.59 22.19
N ASP A 542 30.53 -21.63 23.45
CA ASP A 542 31.27 -22.27 24.53
C ASP A 542 31.07 -23.80 24.51
N GLU A 543 29.92 -24.30 24.02
CA GLU A 543 29.64 -25.74 23.84
C GLU A 543 30.52 -26.40 22.77
N ILE A 544 30.78 -25.72 21.65
CA ILE A 544 31.69 -26.18 20.59
C ILE A 544 33.16 -26.01 21.01
N GLY A 545 33.46 -25.01 21.80
CA GLY A 545 34.80 -24.53 22.12
C GLY A 545 35.25 -23.40 21.18
N ARG A 546 35.70 -22.31 21.76
CA ARG A 546 36.08 -21.10 21.00
C ARG A 546 37.21 -21.31 20.02
N ASP A 547 38.13 -22.27 20.29
CA ASP A 547 39.22 -22.62 19.41
C ASP A 547 38.77 -23.25 18.08
N ASN A 548 37.54 -23.76 18.03
CA ASN A 548 36.93 -24.33 16.82
C ASN A 548 36.26 -23.28 15.92
N PHE A 549 36.33 -21.99 16.26
CA PHE A 549 35.88 -20.89 15.42
C PHE A 549 37.04 -20.28 14.64
N CYS A 550 37.10 -20.55 13.35
CA CYS A 550 38.18 -20.10 12.48
C CYS A 550 37.76 -18.88 11.64
N ALA A 551 38.66 -17.90 11.50
CA ALA A 551 38.38 -16.66 10.78
C ALA A 551 38.13 -16.87 9.27
N ASN A 552 38.75 -17.90 8.68
CA ASN A 552 38.62 -18.23 7.26
C ASN A 552 38.79 -19.74 7.04
N ILE A 553 38.63 -20.19 5.79
CA ILE A 553 38.70 -21.61 5.45
C ILE A 553 40.12 -22.18 5.58
N ASP A 554 41.18 -21.39 5.32
CA ASP A 554 42.56 -21.85 5.42
C ASP A 554 42.92 -22.19 6.87
N ALA A 555 42.56 -21.31 7.81
CA ALA A 555 42.72 -21.56 9.23
C ALA A 555 41.93 -22.79 9.70
N ALA A 556 40.73 -23.00 9.16
CA ALA A 556 39.90 -24.15 9.49
C ALA A 556 40.48 -25.46 8.95
N LEU A 557 41.07 -25.46 7.75
CA LEU A 557 41.76 -26.63 7.17
C LEU A 557 43.04 -26.97 7.91
N GLU A 558 43.81 -25.95 8.31
CA GLU A 558 45.03 -26.14 9.13
C GLU A 558 44.65 -26.69 10.52
N HIS A 559 43.62 -26.16 11.15
CA HIS A 559 43.13 -26.67 12.43
C HIS A 559 42.62 -28.12 12.31
N ALA A 560 41.85 -28.43 11.26
CA ALA A 560 41.42 -29.81 10.98
C ALA A 560 42.60 -30.76 10.75
N LYS A 561 43.67 -30.32 10.04
CA LYS A 561 44.89 -31.11 9.83
C LYS A 561 45.55 -31.47 11.15
N ASN A 562 45.69 -30.52 12.07
CA ASN A 562 46.28 -30.76 13.40
C ASN A 562 45.45 -31.77 14.22
N ILE A 563 44.13 -31.77 14.09
CA ILE A 563 43.24 -32.75 14.76
C ILE A 563 43.36 -34.15 14.15
N VAL A 564 43.55 -34.24 12.84
CA VAL A 564 43.63 -35.54 12.14
C VAL A 564 44.99 -36.23 12.32
N GLU A 565 46.08 -35.42 12.35
CA GLU A 565 47.48 -35.91 12.48
C GLU A 565 47.91 -36.10 13.94
N GLY A 566 47.28 -35.45 14.92
CA GLY A 566 47.50 -35.63 16.36
C GLY A 566 46.64 -36.71 16.94
#